data_4303eee4fc2d6dc8ab82c4c5735b1d34
#
_entry.id   4303eee4fc2d6dc8ab82c4c5735b1d34
#
_cell.length_a   1.000
_cell.length_b   1.000
_cell.length_c   1.000
_cell.angle_alpha   90.00
_cell.angle_beta   90.00
_cell.angle_gamma   90.00
#
_symmetry.space_group_name_H-M   'P 1'
#
loop_
_entity.id
_entity.type
_entity.pdbx_description
1 polymer ?
#
loop_
_entity_poly.entity_id
_entity_poly.type
_entity_poly.pdbx_seq_one_letter_code
_entity_poly.pdbx_strand_id
1 'polypeptide(L)'
;MIERDVMEYDVLVVGAGPAGIACALRLKQLQPSLSVCVLEKAASVGGHALSGAVIEPGPLDALLPGWREDPPGICLPVTRDEFSLLTPDGARRLPV
;
A
#
# COMPACT_ATOMS: atom_id res chain seq x y z
N MET A 1 -6.06 37.43 12.54
CA MET A 1 -5.12 36.33 12.79
C MET A 1 -5.93 35.05 12.79
N ILE A 2 -5.51 34.06 12.00
CA ILE A 2 -6.16 32.73 12.01
C ILE A 2 -5.57 31.96 13.18
N GLU A 3 -6.40 31.59 14.14
CA GLU A 3 -6.03 30.69 15.20
C GLU A 3 -5.95 29.26 14.64
N ARG A 4 -4.86 28.58 14.86
CA ARG A 4 -4.61 27.23 14.39
C ARG A 4 -4.38 26.30 15.56
N ASP A 5 -5.04 25.17 15.54
CA ASP A 5 -4.77 24.10 16.49
C ASP A 5 -3.40 23.51 16.22
N VAL A 6 -2.64 23.27 17.28
CA VAL A 6 -1.32 22.64 17.20
C VAL A 6 -1.40 21.29 17.88
N MET A 7 -0.99 20.26 17.16
CA MET A 7 -0.88 18.89 17.66
C MET A 7 0.57 18.43 17.49
N GLU A 8 1.11 17.81 18.53
CA GLU A 8 2.49 17.34 18.54
C GLU A 8 2.53 15.80 18.44
N TYR A 9 3.40 15.30 17.58
CA TYR A 9 3.68 13.88 17.40
C TYR A 9 5.17 13.64 17.28
N ASP A 10 5.63 12.46 17.67
CA ASP A 10 7.03 12.07 17.52
C ASP A 10 7.42 11.92 16.03
N VAL A 11 6.52 11.37 15.23
CA VAL A 11 6.73 11.17 13.79
C VAL A 11 5.49 11.60 13.03
N LEU A 12 5.71 12.34 11.96
CA LEU A 12 4.69 12.72 11.01
C LEU A 12 4.98 12.05 9.65
N VAL A 13 4.04 11.24 9.18
CA VAL A 13 4.09 10.61 7.86
C VAL A 13 3.13 11.33 6.94
N VAL A 14 3.62 11.87 5.85
CA VAL A 14 2.80 12.58 4.86
C VAL A 14 2.46 11.65 3.71
N GLY A 15 1.18 11.31 3.62
CA GLY A 15 0.63 10.40 2.65
C GLY A 15 0.32 9.02 3.23
N ALA A 16 -0.95 8.61 3.14
CA ALA A 16 -1.44 7.29 3.58
C ALA A 16 -1.56 6.31 2.39
N GLY A 17 -0.60 6.36 1.49
CA GLY A 17 -0.40 5.33 0.48
C GLY A 17 0.33 4.10 1.07
N PRO A 18 0.60 3.07 0.26
CA PRO A 18 1.25 1.85 0.74
C PRO A 18 2.58 2.11 1.46
N ALA A 19 3.41 3.01 0.95
CA ALA A 19 4.69 3.34 1.55
C ALA A 19 4.54 4.03 2.91
N GLY A 20 3.65 5.02 3.01
CA GLY A 20 3.41 5.75 4.26
C GLY A 20 2.80 4.87 5.33
N ILE A 21 1.83 4.05 4.97
CA ILE A 21 1.22 3.08 5.89
C ILE A 21 2.23 2.04 6.36
N ALA A 22 3.04 1.49 5.47
CA ALA A 22 4.08 0.53 5.81
C ALA A 22 5.12 1.14 6.76
N CYS A 23 5.54 2.38 6.52
CA CYS A 23 6.43 3.12 7.38
C CYS A 23 5.84 3.30 8.79
N ALA A 24 4.61 3.81 8.89
CA ALA A 24 3.93 4.03 10.16
C ALA A 24 3.77 2.74 10.94
N LEU A 25 3.34 1.67 10.26
CA LEU A 25 3.17 0.37 10.86
C LEU A 25 4.49 -0.18 11.41
N ARG A 26 5.57 -0.10 10.62
CA ARG A 26 6.88 -0.57 11.04
C ARG A 26 7.44 0.21 12.22
N LEU A 27 7.25 1.52 12.24
CA LEU A 27 7.62 2.35 13.39
C LEU A 27 6.93 1.90 14.67
N LYS A 28 5.63 1.64 14.60
CA LYS A 28 4.85 1.17 15.75
C LYS A 28 5.23 -0.25 16.18
N GLN A 29 5.65 -1.12 15.24
CA GLN A 29 6.17 -2.45 15.56
C GLN A 29 7.51 -2.37 16.30
N LEU A 30 8.41 -1.49 15.86
CA LEU A 30 9.74 -1.33 16.46
C LEU A 30 9.70 -0.61 17.80
N GLN A 31 8.84 0.39 17.93
CA GLN A 31 8.69 1.17 19.16
C GLN A 31 7.23 1.55 19.38
N PRO A 32 6.44 0.70 20.07
CA PRO A 32 5.01 0.92 20.28
C PRO A 32 4.66 2.23 21.00
N SER A 33 5.58 2.80 21.75
CA SER A 33 5.37 4.06 22.50
C SER A 33 5.45 5.32 21.63
N LEU A 34 5.97 5.22 20.39
CA LEU A 34 5.98 6.36 19.47
C LEU A 34 4.57 6.83 19.15
N SER A 35 4.37 8.14 19.20
CA SER A 35 3.18 8.76 18.62
C SER A 35 3.43 9.04 17.14
N VAL A 36 2.66 8.40 16.28
CA VAL A 36 2.78 8.51 14.82
C VAL A 36 1.48 9.06 14.26
N CYS A 37 1.60 10.15 13.52
CA CYS A 37 0.49 10.74 12.78
C CYS A 37 0.70 10.52 11.28
N VAL A 38 -0.33 10.07 10.59
CA VAL A 38 -0.34 9.95 9.13
C VAL A 38 -1.32 10.97 8.56
N LEU A 39 -0.83 11.82 7.67
CA LEU A 39 -1.64 12.81 6.98
C LEU A 39 -2.02 12.30 5.60
N GLU A 40 -3.28 12.42 5.25
CA GLU A 40 -3.81 12.09 3.93
C GLU A 40 -4.63 13.26 3.37
N LYS A 41 -4.33 13.69 2.14
CA LYS A 41 -5.04 14.78 1.51
C LYS A 41 -6.42 14.38 0.97
N ALA A 42 -6.64 13.11 0.66
CA ALA A 42 -7.97 12.62 0.27
C ALA A 42 -8.92 12.59 1.46
N ALA A 43 -10.21 12.57 1.22
CA ALA A 43 -11.23 12.47 2.25
C ALA A 43 -11.18 11.16 3.03
N SER A 44 -10.59 10.12 2.44
CA SER A 44 -10.38 8.80 3.05
C SER A 44 -9.08 8.20 2.58
N VAL A 45 -8.52 7.28 3.37
CA VAL A 45 -7.34 6.49 2.98
C VAL A 45 -7.67 5.69 1.72
N GLY A 46 -6.78 5.78 0.71
CA GLY A 46 -6.99 5.14 -0.59
C GLY A 46 -7.88 5.92 -1.56
N GLY A 47 -8.43 7.08 -1.17
CA GLY A 47 -9.34 7.85 -2.01
C GLY A 47 -8.73 8.35 -3.33
N HIS A 48 -7.41 8.51 -3.39
CA HIS A 48 -6.68 8.87 -4.61
C HIS A 48 -5.87 7.70 -5.19
N ALA A 49 -5.99 6.50 -4.62
CA ALA A 49 -5.32 5.31 -5.15
C ALA A 49 -6.04 4.76 -6.37
N LEU A 50 -5.24 4.28 -7.34
CA LEU A 50 -5.78 3.53 -8.47
C LEU A 50 -6.08 2.09 -8.06
N SER A 51 -7.17 1.52 -8.57
CA SER A 51 -7.52 0.12 -8.38
C SER A 51 -6.81 -0.79 -9.40
N GLY A 52 -6.75 -2.09 -9.12
CA GLY A 52 -6.23 -3.09 -10.05
C GLY A 52 -4.71 -3.13 -10.10
N ALA A 53 -4.07 -3.29 -8.98
CA ALA A 53 -2.62 -3.47 -8.88
C ALA A 53 -2.25 -4.92 -8.57
N VAL A 54 -1.08 -5.34 -9.04
CA VAL A 54 -0.42 -6.59 -8.64
C VAL A 54 0.73 -6.24 -7.72
N ILE A 55 0.84 -6.94 -6.60
CA ILE A 55 1.92 -6.73 -5.64
C ILE A 55 2.76 -8.00 -5.46
N GLU A 56 4.04 -7.81 -5.23
CA GLU A 56 4.92 -8.88 -4.78
C GLU A 56 4.72 -9.10 -3.27
N PRO A 57 4.43 -10.32 -2.83
CA PRO A 57 4.07 -10.56 -1.44
C PRO A 57 5.24 -10.57 -0.47
N GLY A 58 6.49 -10.74 -0.93
CA GLY A 58 7.66 -10.85 -0.07
C GLY A 58 7.81 -9.72 0.95
N PRO A 59 7.79 -8.44 0.54
CA PRO A 59 7.83 -7.33 1.49
C PRO A 59 6.64 -7.31 2.46
N LEU A 60 5.46 -7.72 2.01
CA LEU A 60 4.28 -7.81 2.85
C LEU A 60 4.39 -8.95 3.88
N ASP A 61 4.96 -10.08 3.49
CA ASP A 61 5.27 -11.19 4.40
C ASP A 61 6.22 -10.76 5.53
N ALA A 62 7.20 -9.91 5.20
CA ALA A 62 8.15 -9.38 6.18
C ALA A 62 7.51 -8.37 7.13
N LEU A 63 6.61 -7.52 6.64
CA LEU A 63 5.95 -6.48 7.43
C LEU A 63 4.84 -7.05 8.31
N LEU A 64 4.03 -7.95 7.78
CA LEU A 64 2.86 -8.54 8.41
C LEU A 64 2.90 -10.07 8.33
N PRO A 65 3.75 -10.74 9.13
CA PRO A 65 3.74 -12.20 9.17
C PRO A 65 2.34 -12.74 9.47
N GLY A 66 1.89 -13.73 8.71
CA GLY A 66 0.56 -14.33 8.91
C GLY A 66 -0.59 -13.65 8.16
N TRP A 67 -0.35 -12.58 7.40
CA TRP A 67 -1.42 -11.92 6.62
C TRP A 67 -2.13 -12.87 5.63
N ARG A 68 -1.42 -13.92 5.18
CA ARG A 68 -1.97 -14.92 4.24
C ARG A 68 -2.99 -15.86 4.88
N GLU A 69 -3.01 -15.94 6.21
CA GLU A 69 -3.97 -16.79 6.95
C GLU A 69 -5.37 -16.17 6.95
N ASP A 70 -5.44 -14.83 6.89
CA ASP A 70 -6.70 -14.09 6.79
C ASP A 70 -6.52 -12.92 5.80
N PRO A 71 -6.36 -13.21 4.49
CA PRO A 71 -6.14 -12.18 3.50
C PRO A 71 -7.40 -11.33 3.30
N PRO A 72 -7.24 -10.01 3.02
CA PRO A 72 -8.38 -9.19 2.64
C PRO A 72 -9.14 -9.80 1.46
N GLY A 73 -10.46 -9.77 1.51
CA GLY A 73 -11.31 -10.37 0.48
C GLY A 73 -11.16 -9.79 -0.94
N ILE A 74 -10.44 -8.66 -1.06
CA ILE A 74 -10.08 -8.04 -2.34
C ILE A 74 -8.77 -8.58 -2.92
N CYS A 75 -8.02 -9.39 -2.17
CA CYS A 75 -6.75 -9.96 -2.61
C CYS A 75 -6.97 -11.34 -3.22
N LEU A 76 -6.56 -11.49 -4.47
CA LEU A 76 -6.58 -12.77 -5.18
C LEU A 76 -5.16 -13.14 -5.59
N PRO A 77 -4.75 -14.42 -5.42
CA PRO A 77 -3.45 -14.85 -5.89
C PRO A 77 -3.40 -14.82 -7.43
N VAL A 78 -2.30 -14.31 -7.98
CA VAL A 78 -2.03 -14.37 -9.40
C VAL A 78 -1.62 -15.80 -9.74
N THR A 79 -2.38 -16.45 -10.62
CA THR A 79 -2.14 -17.82 -11.05
C THR A 79 -1.60 -17.90 -12.47
N ARG A 80 -1.66 -16.81 -13.22
CA ARG A 80 -1.22 -16.74 -14.61
C ARG A 80 -0.77 -15.33 -14.95
N ASP A 81 0.39 -15.23 -15.57
CA ASP A 81 0.96 -13.99 -16.11
C ASP A 81 1.30 -14.20 -17.57
N GLU A 82 0.86 -13.30 -18.45
CA GLU A 82 1.06 -13.39 -19.88
C GLU A 82 1.48 -12.05 -20.47
N PHE A 83 2.53 -12.08 -21.26
CA PHE A 83 2.99 -10.95 -22.03
C PHE A 83 2.65 -11.15 -23.51
N SER A 84 1.89 -10.24 -24.10
CA SER A 84 1.47 -10.36 -25.49
C SER A 84 1.74 -9.08 -26.28
N LEU A 85 2.22 -9.25 -27.49
CA LEU A 85 2.32 -8.16 -28.46
C LEU A 85 1.01 -8.10 -29.25
N LEU A 86 0.36 -6.93 -29.21
CA LEU A 86 -0.86 -6.68 -29.98
C LEU A 86 -0.51 -6.18 -31.38
N THR A 87 -1.14 -6.75 -32.39
CA THR A 87 -1.08 -6.33 -33.79
C THR A 87 -2.49 -6.06 -34.29
N PRO A 88 -2.66 -5.34 -35.43
CA PRO A 88 -4.01 -5.14 -36.00
C PRO A 88 -4.77 -6.44 -36.28
N ASP A 89 -4.07 -7.53 -36.55
CA ASP A 89 -4.63 -8.82 -36.92
C ASP A 89 -4.76 -9.81 -35.74
N GLY A 90 -4.35 -9.42 -34.53
CA GLY A 90 -4.45 -10.27 -33.34
C GLY A 90 -3.39 -10.01 -32.28
N ALA A 91 -3.22 -11.01 -31.41
CA ALA A 91 -2.23 -10.98 -30.32
C ALA A 91 -1.24 -12.14 -30.45
N ARG A 92 0.04 -11.85 -30.28
CA ARG A 92 1.10 -12.85 -30.25
C ARG A 92 1.67 -12.91 -28.83
N ARG A 93 1.53 -14.05 -28.18
CA ARG A 93 2.13 -14.30 -26.88
C ARG A 93 3.66 -14.34 -26.99
N LEU A 94 4.33 -13.62 -26.09
CA LEU A 94 5.78 -13.66 -25.99
C LEU A 94 6.19 -14.69 -24.95
N PRO A 95 7.28 -15.44 -25.19
CA PRO A 95 7.87 -16.31 -24.17
C PRO A 95 8.55 -15.44 -23.11
N VAL A 96 8.13 -15.59 -21.88
CA VAL A 96 8.74 -14.97 -20.68
C VAL A 96 8.85 -16.01 -19.59
#